data_bcdb47192a8902ac3733005cac6eee2e
#
_entry.id   bcdb47192a8902ac3733005cac6eee2e
#
_cell.length_a   1.000
_cell.length_b   1.000
_cell.length_c   1.000
_cell.angle_alpha   90.00
_cell.angle_beta   90.00
_cell.angle_gamma   90.00
#
_symmetry.space_group_name_H-M   'P 1'
#
loop_
_entity.id
_entity.type
_entity.pdbx_description
1 polymer ?
#
loop_
_entity_poly.entity_id
_entity_poly.type
_entity_poly.pdbx_seq_one_letter_code
_entity_poly.pdbx_strand_id
1 'polypeptide(L)'
;MSTILFDFHNLAFRNYFSKDVGITTPQPDFQLWKYMMINSIYESLYKVENPTEVILAVDDRKSWRSLYFSRYKESRKKQRDKQSDVDWNQLFKTLNDYSIELREYLPFKTIQLSRSEADDVIAVLCMDIIENDRYIISNDEDFLQLCSEGVKLYNPSKQKYVDCEDTEKFIISKSLLGQKKDDIFNVITPSDWGQTKETEDKRKPGYGPAALKKTMIYGWEKWLKENGWEEATYEWES
;
A
#
# COMPACT_ATOMS: atom_id res chain seq x y z
N MET A 1 -20.92 0.79 -15.66
CA MET A 1 -20.26 2.03 -15.17
C MET A 1 -19.03 1.64 -14.38
N SER A 2 -17.97 2.43 -14.38
CA SER A 2 -16.74 2.03 -13.70
C SER A 2 -16.20 3.16 -12.83
N THR A 3 -15.80 2.83 -11.61
CA THR A 3 -15.12 3.72 -10.68
C THR A 3 -13.64 3.41 -10.67
N ILE A 4 -12.81 4.43 -10.83
CA ILE A 4 -11.35 4.31 -10.80
C ILE A 4 -10.83 4.84 -9.48
N LEU A 5 -10.05 4.00 -8.79
CA LEU A 5 -9.48 4.28 -7.48
C LEU A 5 -7.96 4.41 -7.61
N PHE A 6 -7.43 5.59 -7.34
CA PHE A 6 -5.99 5.83 -7.33
C PHE A 6 -5.45 5.86 -5.91
N ASP A 7 -4.40 5.10 -5.67
CA ASP A 7 -3.48 5.35 -4.57
C ASP A 7 -2.62 6.58 -4.94
N PHE A 8 -2.99 7.74 -4.38
CA PHE A 8 -2.44 9.02 -4.79
C PHE A 8 -0.96 9.16 -4.46
N HIS A 9 -0.54 8.65 -3.30
CA HIS A 9 0.87 8.70 -2.92
C HIS A 9 1.72 7.76 -3.80
N ASN A 10 1.22 6.58 -4.13
CA ASN A 10 1.89 5.67 -5.06
C ASN A 10 2.06 6.30 -6.45
N LEU A 11 0.99 6.92 -6.96
CA LEU A 11 1.03 7.67 -8.21
C LEU A 11 2.07 8.79 -8.16
N ALA A 12 2.07 9.58 -7.08
CA ALA A 12 2.95 10.73 -6.91
C ALA A 12 4.43 10.32 -6.85
N PHE A 13 4.76 9.35 -6.01
CA PHE A 13 6.15 8.90 -5.85
C PHE A 13 6.68 8.20 -7.11
N ARG A 14 5.86 7.42 -7.79
CA ARG A 14 6.24 6.82 -9.08
C ARG A 14 6.66 7.87 -10.09
N ASN A 15 5.89 8.96 -10.21
CA ASN A 15 6.21 10.05 -11.13
C ASN A 15 7.40 10.89 -10.63
N TYR A 16 7.50 11.17 -9.33
CA TYR A 16 8.62 11.94 -8.76
C TYR A 16 9.96 11.25 -8.95
N PHE A 17 10.03 9.93 -8.71
CA PHE A 17 11.25 9.14 -8.86
C PHE A 17 11.45 8.60 -10.28
N SER A 18 10.69 9.06 -11.26
CA SER A 18 10.96 8.77 -12.66
C SER A 18 12.22 9.51 -13.13
N LYS A 19 12.89 8.95 -14.13
CA LYS A 19 14.12 9.57 -14.69
C LYS A 19 13.87 10.97 -15.29
N ASP A 20 12.63 11.26 -15.66
CA ASP A 20 12.27 12.47 -16.40
C ASP A 20 12.12 13.69 -15.48
N VAL A 21 11.75 13.52 -14.21
CA VAL A 21 11.62 14.62 -13.23
C VAL A 21 12.96 15.10 -12.69
N GLY A 22 14.05 14.35 -12.99
CA GLY A 22 15.41 14.82 -12.72
C GLY A 22 15.77 14.91 -11.23
N ILE A 23 15.65 13.79 -10.51
CA ILE A 23 16.17 13.64 -9.12
C ILE A 23 17.65 14.04 -8.99
N THR A 24 18.36 14.10 -10.13
CA THR A 24 19.76 14.50 -10.22
C THR A 24 19.96 16.02 -10.22
N THR A 25 18.90 16.82 -10.21
CA THR A 25 19.00 18.29 -10.14
C THR A 25 18.77 18.76 -8.71
N PRO A 26 19.51 19.80 -8.25
CA PRO A 26 19.34 20.35 -6.90
C PRO A 26 17.94 20.93 -6.61
N GLN A 27 17.12 21.11 -7.65
CA GLN A 27 15.75 21.61 -7.54
C GLN A 27 14.84 20.78 -8.45
N PRO A 28 13.98 19.91 -7.91
CA PRO A 28 13.00 19.16 -8.69
C PRO A 28 11.99 20.12 -9.35
N ASP A 29 11.68 19.85 -10.62
CA ASP A 29 10.65 20.58 -11.33
C ASP A 29 9.25 20.07 -10.89
N PHE A 30 8.67 20.73 -9.88
CA PHE A 30 7.34 20.39 -9.38
C PHE A 30 6.22 20.64 -10.40
N GLN A 31 6.40 21.52 -11.38
CA GLN A 31 5.40 21.74 -12.43
C GLN A 31 5.40 20.56 -13.41
N LEU A 32 6.57 20.12 -13.82
CA LEU A 32 6.71 18.91 -14.62
C LEU A 32 6.16 17.69 -13.87
N TRP A 33 6.47 17.56 -12.58
CA TRP A 33 5.93 16.48 -11.76
C TRP A 33 4.39 16.46 -11.70
N LYS A 34 3.75 17.62 -11.44
CA LYS A 34 2.28 17.76 -11.48
C LYS A 34 1.72 17.38 -12.86
N TYR A 35 2.36 17.83 -13.92
CA TYR A 35 1.99 17.51 -15.31
C TYR A 35 2.07 15.99 -15.55
N MET A 36 3.13 15.33 -15.12
CA MET A 36 3.28 13.88 -15.27
C MET A 36 2.25 13.10 -14.46
N MET A 37 1.89 13.57 -13.27
CA MET A 37 0.84 12.96 -12.48
C MET A 37 -0.51 13.00 -13.18
N ILE A 38 -0.91 14.18 -13.69
CA ILE A 38 -2.20 14.31 -14.40
C ILE A 38 -2.22 13.49 -15.69
N ASN A 39 -1.12 13.45 -16.43
CA ASN A 39 -1.00 12.58 -17.60
C ASN A 39 -1.14 11.10 -17.24
N SER A 40 -0.51 10.65 -16.15
CA SER A 40 -0.64 9.27 -15.68
C SER A 40 -2.09 8.93 -15.27
N ILE A 41 -2.84 9.88 -14.72
CA ILE A 41 -4.27 9.70 -14.46
C ILE A 41 -5.01 9.53 -15.80
N TYR A 42 -4.83 10.46 -16.74
CA TYR A 42 -5.49 10.40 -18.04
C TYR A 42 -5.17 9.12 -18.82
N GLU A 43 -3.91 8.72 -18.86
CA GLU A 43 -3.51 7.45 -19.50
C GLU A 43 -4.21 6.24 -18.89
N SER A 44 -4.41 6.26 -17.57
CA SER A 44 -5.12 5.19 -16.86
C SER A 44 -6.61 5.14 -17.21
N LEU A 45 -7.25 6.28 -17.51
CA LEU A 45 -8.65 6.33 -17.94
C LEU A 45 -8.87 5.53 -19.24
N TYR A 46 -7.93 5.56 -20.17
CA TYR A 46 -8.02 4.79 -21.42
C TYR A 46 -7.83 3.27 -21.23
N LYS A 47 -7.42 2.83 -20.05
CA LYS A 47 -7.27 1.40 -19.74
C LYS A 47 -8.52 0.82 -19.10
N VAL A 48 -9.49 1.66 -18.75
CA VAL A 48 -10.72 1.27 -18.06
C VAL A 48 -11.92 1.41 -18.98
N GLU A 49 -12.78 0.42 -18.99
CA GLU A 49 -14.01 0.45 -19.76
C GLU A 49 -15.06 1.36 -19.09
N ASN A 50 -15.63 2.30 -19.85
CA ASN A 50 -16.70 3.21 -19.41
C ASN A 50 -16.43 3.89 -18.06
N PRO A 51 -15.29 4.61 -17.89
CA PRO A 51 -14.98 5.30 -16.65
C PRO A 51 -15.98 6.42 -16.40
N THR A 52 -16.64 6.38 -15.25
CA THR A 52 -17.67 7.37 -14.87
C THR A 52 -17.24 8.17 -13.65
N GLU A 53 -16.31 7.66 -12.85
CA GLU A 53 -15.88 8.30 -11.63
C GLU A 53 -14.38 8.06 -11.37
N VAL A 54 -13.71 9.10 -10.89
CA VAL A 54 -12.30 9.04 -10.46
C VAL A 54 -12.20 9.46 -9.01
N ILE A 55 -11.62 8.60 -8.18
CA ILE A 55 -11.40 8.84 -6.77
C ILE A 55 -9.91 8.75 -6.48
N LEU A 56 -9.36 9.79 -5.87
CA LEU A 56 -7.99 9.86 -5.38
C LEU A 56 -8.00 9.58 -3.88
N ALA A 57 -7.51 8.43 -3.47
CA ALA A 57 -7.32 8.11 -2.06
C ALA A 57 -5.97 8.64 -1.59
N VAL A 58 -5.98 9.46 -0.54
CA VAL A 58 -4.80 10.19 -0.04
C VAL A 58 -4.46 9.71 1.36
N ASP A 59 -3.19 9.35 1.59
CA ASP A 59 -2.72 8.99 2.94
C ASP A 59 -2.80 10.17 3.91
N ASP A 60 -3.18 9.87 5.16
CA ASP A 60 -2.92 10.81 6.25
C ASP A 60 -1.47 10.69 6.74
N ARG A 61 -1.01 11.72 7.41
CA ARG A 61 0.37 11.79 7.96
C ARG A 61 0.67 10.70 9.00
N LYS A 62 -0.36 10.23 9.69
CA LYS A 62 -0.26 9.22 10.74
C LYS A 62 -1.21 8.08 10.46
N SER A 63 -0.70 6.87 10.34
CA SER A 63 -1.53 5.67 10.24
C SER A 63 -2.01 5.18 11.61
N TRP A 64 -3.25 4.71 11.69
CA TRP A 64 -3.77 4.03 12.89
C TRP A 64 -2.92 2.82 13.27
N ARG A 65 -2.28 2.17 12.28
CA ARG A 65 -1.40 1.02 12.51
C ARG A 65 -0.24 1.34 13.46
N SER A 66 0.26 2.59 13.42
CA SER A 66 1.33 3.04 14.33
C SER A 66 0.90 3.15 15.79
N LEU A 67 -0.41 3.13 16.09
CA LEU A 67 -0.90 3.09 17.46
C LEU A 67 -0.75 1.70 18.09
N TYR A 68 -0.91 0.66 17.27
CA TYR A 68 -0.80 -0.73 17.70
C TYR A 68 0.61 -1.29 17.54
N PHE A 69 1.35 -0.80 16.55
CA PHE A 69 2.71 -1.25 16.25
C PHE A 69 3.63 -0.06 16.02
N SER A 70 4.34 0.34 17.05
CA SER A 70 5.20 1.57 17.05
C SER A 70 6.32 1.55 15.99
N ARG A 71 6.75 0.36 15.55
CA ARG A 71 7.78 0.17 14.52
C ARG A 71 7.25 0.19 13.09
N TYR A 72 5.94 0.33 12.91
CA TYR A 72 5.33 0.36 11.59
C TYR A 72 5.98 1.41 10.68
N LYS A 73 6.52 0.95 9.55
CA LYS A 73 7.22 1.78 8.55
C LYS A 73 8.40 2.61 9.10
N GLU A 74 9.02 2.19 10.23
CA GLU A 74 10.16 2.90 10.85
C GLU A 74 11.37 2.95 9.91
N SER A 75 11.65 1.87 9.19
CA SER A 75 12.76 1.79 8.23
C SER A 75 12.62 2.81 7.10
N ARG A 76 11.40 3.08 6.64
CA ARG A 76 11.12 4.10 5.62
C ARG A 76 11.47 5.50 6.12
N LYS A 77 11.15 5.81 7.38
CA LYS A 77 11.54 7.07 8.01
C LYS A 77 13.06 7.21 8.06
N LYS A 78 13.74 6.18 8.56
CA LYS A 78 15.21 6.15 8.63
C LYS A 78 15.88 6.28 7.25
N GLN A 79 15.26 5.73 6.20
CA GLN A 79 15.76 5.89 4.82
C GLN A 79 15.58 7.31 4.31
N ARG A 80 14.43 7.94 4.55
CA ARG A 80 14.18 9.33 4.17
C ARG A 80 15.15 10.29 4.86
N ASP A 81 15.39 10.07 6.15
CA ASP A 81 16.32 10.91 6.94
C ASP A 81 17.78 10.82 6.43
N LYS A 82 18.14 9.74 5.71
CA LYS A 82 19.44 9.56 5.07
C LYS A 82 19.52 10.16 3.65
N GLN A 83 18.40 10.43 3.01
CA GLN A 83 18.34 11.01 1.67
C GLN A 83 18.40 12.53 1.74
N SER A 84 19.61 13.08 1.83
CA SER A 84 19.87 14.53 1.93
C SER A 84 19.62 15.29 0.62
N ASP A 85 19.48 14.61 -0.49
CA ASP A 85 19.23 15.13 -1.84
C ASP A 85 17.75 15.40 -2.13
N VAL A 86 16.85 14.97 -1.24
CA VAL A 86 15.40 15.17 -1.35
C VAL A 86 14.88 16.04 -0.21
N ASP A 87 14.30 17.19 -0.52
CA ASP A 87 13.53 17.96 0.46
C ASP A 87 12.12 17.34 0.63
N TRP A 88 12.04 16.37 1.53
CA TRP A 88 10.82 15.65 1.87
C TRP A 88 9.69 16.56 2.36
N ASN A 89 10.02 17.65 3.10
CA ASN A 89 9.01 18.58 3.59
C ASN A 89 8.36 19.34 2.44
N GLN A 90 9.18 19.88 1.54
CA GLN A 90 8.70 20.55 0.33
C GLN A 90 7.87 19.62 -0.54
N LEU A 91 8.35 18.38 -0.73
CA LEU A 91 7.67 17.37 -1.54
C LEU A 91 6.28 17.04 -0.98
N PHE A 92 6.17 16.72 0.31
CA PHE A 92 4.89 16.42 0.93
C PHE A 92 3.94 17.63 0.95
N LYS A 93 4.49 18.84 1.16
CA LYS A 93 3.70 20.06 1.07
C LYS A 93 3.13 20.24 -0.33
N THR A 94 3.96 20.14 -1.36
CA THR A 94 3.54 20.26 -2.75
C THR A 94 2.50 19.20 -3.13
N LEU A 95 2.67 17.96 -2.65
CA LEU A 95 1.72 16.87 -2.89
C LEU A 95 0.35 17.16 -2.27
N ASN A 96 0.35 17.62 -1.02
CA ASN A 96 -0.89 17.99 -0.34
C ASN A 96 -1.60 19.16 -1.05
N ASP A 97 -0.87 20.22 -1.39
CA ASP A 97 -1.43 21.36 -2.11
C ASP A 97 -1.99 20.93 -3.47
N TYR A 98 -1.29 20.03 -4.17
CA TYR A 98 -1.77 19.51 -5.45
C TYR A 98 -3.02 18.62 -5.34
N SER A 99 -3.16 17.85 -4.28
CA SER A 99 -4.40 17.09 -4.05
C SER A 99 -5.62 17.99 -3.88
N ILE A 100 -5.42 19.18 -3.28
CA ILE A 100 -6.46 20.21 -3.15
C ILE A 100 -6.76 20.83 -4.52
N GLU A 101 -5.74 21.21 -5.29
CA GLU A 101 -5.91 21.75 -6.64
C GLU A 101 -6.71 20.78 -7.53
N LEU A 102 -6.37 19.47 -7.51
CA LEU A 102 -7.09 18.48 -8.30
C LEU A 102 -8.57 18.38 -7.92
N ARG A 103 -8.88 18.46 -6.61
CA ARG A 103 -10.26 18.47 -6.12
C ARG A 103 -11.04 19.70 -6.52
N GLU A 104 -10.38 20.87 -6.57
CA GLU A 104 -11.05 22.14 -6.85
C GLU A 104 -11.29 22.37 -8.35
N TYR A 105 -10.38 21.93 -9.20
CA TYR A 105 -10.38 22.26 -10.62
C TYR A 105 -10.75 21.11 -11.55
N LEU A 106 -10.79 19.88 -11.05
CA LEU A 106 -11.09 18.69 -11.85
C LEU A 106 -12.29 17.92 -11.25
N PRO A 107 -13.01 17.15 -12.07
CA PRO A 107 -14.15 16.35 -11.62
C PRO A 107 -13.71 15.09 -10.87
N PHE A 108 -12.65 15.19 -10.06
CA PHE A 108 -12.13 14.09 -9.27
C PHE A 108 -12.59 14.21 -7.82
N LYS A 109 -13.00 13.10 -7.24
CA LYS A 109 -13.20 13.03 -5.79
C LYS A 109 -11.86 12.76 -5.10
N THR A 110 -11.54 13.52 -4.09
CA THR A 110 -10.34 13.30 -3.25
C THR A 110 -10.80 12.93 -1.85
N ILE A 111 -10.37 11.78 -1.37
CA ILE A 111 -10.73 11.26 -0.05
C ILE A 111 -9.46 11.12 0.77
N GLN A 112 -9.40 11.87 1.88
CA GLN A 112 -8.38 11.77 2.91
C GLN A 112 -9.07 11.67 4.26
N LEU A 113 -8.84 10.57 4.97
CA LEU A 113 -9.43 10.35 6.29
C LEU A 113 -8.35 10.39 7.36
N SER A 114 -8.70 10.98 8.50
CA SER A 114 -7.76 11.06 9.64
C SER A 114 -7.28 9.68 10.05
N ARG A 115 -5.97 9.54 10.17
CA ARG A 115 -5.26 8.31 10.54
C ARG A 115 -5.41 7.12 9.60
N SER A 116 -6.00 7.30 8.43
CA SER A 116 -6.14 6.25 7.42
C SER A 116 -5.07 6.37 6.34
N GLU A 117 -4.65 5.25 5.82
CA GLU A 117 -3.84 5.19 4.61
C GLU A 117 -4.75 5.07 3.37
N ALA A 118 -4.25 5.40 2.20
CA ALA A 118 -4.98 5.25 0.94
C ALA A 118 -5.51 3.81 0.77
N ASP A 119 -4.75 2.82 1.24
CA ASP A 119 -5.11 1.40 1.20
C ASP A 119 -6.40 1.13 1.96
N ASP A 120 -6.59 1.76 3.14
CA ASP A 120 -7.80 1.62 3.96
C ASP A 120 -9.02 2.19 3.23
N VAL A 121 -8.86 3.39 2.64
CA VAL A 121 -9.91 4.06 1.87
C VAL A 121 -10.31 3.23 0.66
N ILE A 122 -9.34 2.76 -0.11
CA ILE A 122 -9.58 1.94 -1.31
C ILE A 122 -10.27 0.63 -0.94
N ALA A 123 -9.84 -0.03 0.16
CA ALA A 123 -10.44 -1.28 0.61
C ALA A 123 -11.93 -1.10 0.94
N VAL A 124 -12.28 -0.04 1.70
CA VAL A 124 -13.69 0.26 2.03
C VAL A 124 -14.48 0.57 0.76
N LEU A 125 -13.97 1.39 -0.13
CA LEU A 125 -14.65 1.72 -1.39
C LEU A 125 -14.86 0.50 -2.28
N CYS A 126 -13.93 -0.45 -2.29
CA CYS A 126 -14.10 -1.70 -3.01
C CYS A 126 -15.20 -2.59 -2.44
N MET A 127 -15.49 -2.49 -1.14
CA MET A 127 -16.58 -3.23 -0.49
C MET A 127 -17.93 -2.52 -0.64
N ASP A 128 -17.95 -1.19 -0.59
CA ASP A 128 -19.19 -0.40 -0.56
C ASP A 128 -19.75 -0.09 -1.96
N ILE A 129 -18.88 0.12 -2.96
CA ILE A 129 -19.30 0.42 -4.34
C ILE A 129 -19.55 -0.89 -5.10
N ILE A 130 -20.64 -1.57 -4.83
CA ILE A 130 -20.95 -2.88 -5.43
C ILE A 130 -21.66 -2.78 -6.79
N GLU A 131 -22.25 -1.64 -7.13
CA GLU A 131 -23.03 -1.45 -8.36
C GLU A 131 -22.16 -1.21 -9.61
N ASN A 132 -20.90 -0.79 -9.41
CA ASN A 132 -19.97 -0.45 -10.47
C ASN A 132 -18.74 -1.36 -10.44
N ASP A 133 -18.12 -1.60 -11.59
CA ASP A 133 -16.78 -2.15 -11.64
C ASP A 133 -15.79 -1.19 -11.00
N ARG A 134 -14.88 -1.69 -10.18
CA ARG A 134 -13.85 -0.94 -9.47
C ARG A 134 -12.49 -1.28 -10.05
N TYR A 135 -11.76 -0.25 -10.43
CA TYR A 135 -10.42 -0.38 -11.00
C TYR A 135 -9.43 0.32 -10.08
N ILE A 136 -8.61 -0.45 -9.39
CA ILE A 136 -7.52 0.08 -8.56
C ILE A 136 -6.32 0.32 -9.46
N ILE A 137 -5.76 1.53 -9.42
CA ILE A 137 -4.55 1.90 -10.18
C ILE A 137 -3.40 2.09 -9.19
N SER A 138 -2.58 1.06 -9.03
CA SER A 138 -1.43 1.08 -8.12
C SER A 138 -0.36 0.07 -8.53
N ASN A 139 0.89 0.35 -8.15
CA ASN A 139 1.99 -0.61 -8.21
C ASN A 139 2.05 -1.54 -7.00
N ASP A 140 1.27 -1.25 -5.96
CA ASP A 140 1.29 -2.04 -4.74
C ASP A 140 0.52 -3.35 -4.93
N GLU A 141 1.24 -4.45 -4.78
CA GLU A 141 0.67 -5.79 -4.89
C GLU A 141 -0.19 -6.17 -3.67
N ASP A 142 -0.20 -5.36 -2.60
CA ASP A 142 -1.05 -5.62 -1.45
C ASP A 142 -2.54 -5.47 -1.82
N PHE A 143 -2.86 -4.70 -2.86
CA PHE A 143 -4.22 -4.62 -3.41
C PHE A 143 -4.73 -5.90 -4.08
N LEU A 144 -3.86 -6.88 -4.34
CA LEU A 144 -4.29 -8.20 -4.85
C LEU A 144 -5.28 -8.89 -3.90
N GLN A 145 -5.23 -8.60 -2.60
CA GLN A 145 -6.20 -9.11 -1.63
C GLN A 145 -7.63 -8.60 -1.86
N LEU A 146 -7.81 -7.53 -2.62
CA LEU A 146 -9.12 -6.94 -2.93
C LEU A 146 -9.66 -7.41 -4.28
N CYS A 147 -8.84 -8.08 -5.10
CA CYS A 147 -9.27 -8.57 -6.41
C CYS A 147 -10.38 -9.61 -6.25
N SER A 148 -11.47 -9.39 -6.95
CA SER A 148 -12.68 -10.22 -6.91
C SER A 148 -13.52 -9.94 -8.16
N GLU A 149 -14.70 -10.57 -8.27
CA GLU A 149 -15.66 -10.18 -9.29
C GLU A 149 -16.01 -8.68 -9.16
N GLY A 150 -15.77 -7.92 -10.22
CA GLY A 150 -15.97 -6.46 -10.25
C GLY A 150 -14.86 -5.61 -9.63
N VAL A 151 -13.77 -6.18 -9.09
CA VAL A 151 -12.58 -5.43 -8.61
C VAL A 151 -11.34 -5.86 -9.36
N LYS A 152 -10.72 -4.95 -10.09
CA LYS A 152 -9.53 -5.20 -10.92
C LYS A 152 -8.37 -4.30 -10.51
N LEU A 153 -7.16 -4.87 -10.43
CA LEU A 153 -5.92 -4.12 -10.18
C LEU A 153 -5.17 -3.90 -11.50
N TYR A 154 -4.96 -2.66 -11.89
CA TYR A 154 -4.06 -2.28 -12.98
C TYR A 154 -2.73 -1.79 -12.41
N ASN A 155 -1.64 -2.44 -12.82
CA ASN A 155 -0.29 -2.03 -12.45
C ASN A 155 0.31 -1.16 -13.57
N PRO A 156 0.45 0.16 -13.35
CA PRO A 156 0.90 1.07 -14.40
C PRO A 156 2.38 0.90 -14.78
N SER A 157 3.25 0.43 -13.89
CA SER A 157 4.64 0.14 -14.23
C SER A 157 4.79 -1.11 -15.09
N LYS A 158 3.93 -2.11 -14.87
CA LYS A 158 3.87 -3.34 -15.68
C LYS A 158 2.98 -3.17 -16.92
N GLN A 159 2.21 -2.08 -17.01
CA GLN A 159 1.22 -1.76 -18.05
C GLN A 159 0.21 -2.89 -18.29
N LYS A 160 -0.25 -3.55 -17.23
CA LYS A 160 -1.18 -4.67 -17.32
C LYS A 160 -2.05 -4.81 -16.08
N TYR A 161 -3.18 -5.47 -16.26
CA TYR A 161 -3.96 -5.97 -15.15
C TYR A 161 -3.22 -7.09 -14.44
N VAL A 162 -3.32 -7.11 -13.14
CA VAL A 162 -2.74 -8.14 -12.26
C VAL A 162 -3.90 -8.76 -11.50
N ASP A 163 -3.91 -10.07 -11.44
CA ASP A 163 -4.95 -10.83 -10.76
C ASP A 163 -4.37 -11.71 -9.67
N CYS A 164 -5.22 -12.14 -8.76
CA CYS A 164 -4.90 -13.07 -7.69
C CYS A 164 -5.85 -14.28 -7.80
N GLU A 165 -5.30 -15.45 -8.17
CA GLU A 165 -6.10 -16.68 -8.30
C GLU A 165 -6.72 -17.13 -6.96
N ASP A 166 -6.05 -16.80 -5.84
CA ASP A 166 -6.44 -17.25 -4.50
C ASP A 166 -6.08 -16.15 -3.49
N THR A 167 -7.03 -15.26 -3.23
CA THR A 167 -6.87 -14.12 -2.32
C THR A 167 -6.68 -14.57 -0.87
N GLU A 168 -7.34 -15.63 -0.44
CA GLU A 168 -7.19 -16.18 0.91
C GLU A 168 -5.75 -16.67 1.12
N LYS A 169 -5.25 -17.49 0.20
CA LYS A 169 -3.86 -17.95 0.24
C LYS A 169 -2.87 -16.80 0.18
N PHE A 170 -3.17 -15.74 -0.60
CA PHE A 170 -2.35 -14.54 -0.65
C PHE A 170 -2.27 -13.87 0.73
N ILE A 171 -3.40 -13.64 1.39
CA ILE A 171 -3.48 -13.02 2.71
C ILE A 171 -2.73 -13.85 3.75
N ILE A 172 -2.99 -15.16 3.80
CA ILE A 172 -2.30 -16.08 4.72
C ILE A 172 -0.78 -16.05 4.48
N SER A 173 -0.36 -16.09 3.22
CA SER A 173 1.05 -16.04 2.87
C SER A 173 1.72 -14.75 3.34
N LYS A 174 1.08 -13.61 3.16
CA LYS A 174 1.56 -12.30 3.64
C LYS A 174 1.64 -12.25 5.16
N SER A 175 0.62 -12.76 5.84
CA SER A 175 0.57 -12.80 7.31
C SER A 175 1.69 -13.66 7.89
N LEU A 176 1.95 -14.83 7.31
CA LEU A 176 3.01 -15.73 7.79
C LEU A 176 4.42 -15.23 7.48
N LEU A 177 4.64 -14.67 6.29
CA LEU A 177 5.95 -14.15 5.86
C LEU A 177 6.30 -12.81 6.51
N GLY A 178 5.30 -12.04 6.91
CA GLY A 178 5.45 -10.63 7.28
C GLY A 178 5.75 -9.74 6.08
N GLN A 179 5.95 -8.46 6.33
CA GLN A 179 6.24 -7.45 5.31
C GLN A 179 7.45 -6.61 5.68
N LYS A 180 8.58 -6.88 5.02
CA LYS A 180 9.82 -6.15 5.29
C LYS A 180 9.70 -4.64 5.00
N LYS A 181 8.92 -4.27 3.97
CA LYS A 181 8.71 -2.86 3.59
C LYS A 181 7.98 -2.04 4.66
N ASP A 182 7.21 -2.71 5.55
CA ASP A 182 6.43 -2.09 6.61
C ASP A 182 6.95 -2.44 8.01
N ASP A 183 8.15 -3.04 8.09
CA ASP A 183 8.80 -3.53 9.31
C ASP A 183 7.99 -4.58 10.08
N ILE A 184 7.06 -5.25 9.41
CA ILE A 184 6.28 -6.35 9.97
C ILE A 184 7.09 -7.64 9.87
N PHE A 185 7.33 -8.27 11.01
CA PHE A 185 8.09 -9.51 11.10
C PHE A 185 7.26 -10.71 10.62
N ASN A 186 7.96 -11.80 10.28
CA ASN A 186 7.29 -13.07 10.01
C ASN A 186 6.73 -13.68 11.33
N VAL A 187 5.83 -14.63 11.18
CA VAL A 187 5.04 -15.24 12.25
C VAL A 187 5.88 -15.83 13.42
N ILE A 188 7.08 -16.31 13.17
CA ILE A 188 7.95 -16.89 14.21
C ILE A 188 8.91 -15.89 14.86
N THR A 189 8.89 -14.64 14.45
CA THR A 189 9.75 -13.59 15.01
C THR A 189 8.96 -12.77 16.02
N PRO A 190 9.35 -12.74 17.30
CA PRO A 190 8.71 -11.89 18.31
C PRO A 190 8.68 -10.40 17.89
N SER A 191 7.61 -9.70 18.25
CA SER A 191 7.40 -8.30 17.89
C SER A 191 8.47 -7.35 18.47
N ASP A 192 9.08 -7.73 19.59
CA ASP A 192 10.15 -7.00 20.28
C ASP A 192 11.56 -7.41 19.83
N TRP A 193 11.70 -8.23 18.79
CA TRP A 193 13.01 -8.70 18.30
C TRP A 193 13.95 -7.52 18.00
N GLY A 194 15.18 -7.61 18.52
CA GLY A 194 16.19 -6.57 18.37
C GLY A 194 16.03 -5.38 19.35
N GLN A 195 15.06 -5.45 20.27
CA GLN A 195 14.87 -4.43 21.33
C GLN A 195 15.37 -4.89 22.70
N THR A 196 15.56 -6.20 22.87
CA THR A 196 16.05 -6.78 24.12
C THR A 196 17.53 -7.12 24.02
N LYS A 197 18.27 -7.06 25.14
CA LYS A 197 19.69 -7.47 25.21
C LYS A 197 19.91 -8.91 24.73
N GLU A 198 18.88 -9.72 24.83
CA GLU A 198 18.95 -11.13 24.40
C GLU A 198 18.88 -11.30 22.88
N THR A 199 18.30 -10.35 22.19
CA THR A 199 18.00 -10.45 20.75
C THR A 199 18.75 -9.43 19.90
N GLU A 200 19.37 -8.41 20.52
CA GLU A 200 20.01 -7.26 19.84
C GLU A 200 21.08 -7.70 18.83
N ASP A 201 21.92 -8.68 19.21
CA ASP A 201 23.00 -9.20 18.37
C ASP A 201 22.68 -10.55 17.70
N LYS A 202 21.47 -11.07 17.85
CA LYS A 202 21.12 -12.37 17.29
C LYS A 202 20.52 -12.24 15.90
N ARG A 203 20.81 -13.25 15.06
CA ARG A 203 20.16 -13.36 13.76
C ARG A 203 18.66 -13.60 13.95
N LYS A 204 17.84 -12.75 13.31
CA LYS A 204 16.39 -12.87 13.29
C LYS A 204 15.94 -14.25 12.80
N PRO A 205 14.98 -14.90 13.46
CA PRO A 205 14.39 -16.15 13.01
C PRO A 205 13.87 -16.04 11.58
N GLY A 206 14.23 -17.02 10.74
CA GLY A 206 13.88 -17.01 9.33
C GLY A 206 12.63 -17.85 9.06
N TYR A 207 11.61 -17.22 8.52
CA TYR A 207 10.46 -17.90 7.94
C TYR A 207 10.29 -17.41 6.51
N GLY A 208 10.75 -18.21 5.56
CA GLY A 208 10.79 -17.84 4.15
C GLY A 208 9.86 -18.68 3.27
N PRO A 209 9.87 -18.48 1.94
CA PRO A 209 8.97 -19.16 1.01
C PRO A 209 8.99 -20.70 1.09
N ALA A 210 10.15 -21.29 1.40
CA ALA A 210 10.26 -22.74 1.57
C ALA A 210 9.53 -23.26 2.82
N ALA A 211 9.61 -22.51 3.93
CA ALA A 211 8.85 -22.82 5.15
C ALA A 211 7.36 -22.61 4.91
N LEU A 212 6.97 -21.49 4.27
CA LEU A 212 5.59 -21.22 3.89
C LEU A 212 5.00 -22.37 3.05
N LYS A 213 5.71 -22.82 2.01
CA LYS A 213 5.25 -23.94 1.17
C LYS A 213 4.97 -25.21 2.00
N LYS A 214 5.83 -25.53 2.95
CA LYS A 214 5.62 -26.68 3.85
C LYS A 214 4.40 -26.48 4.74
N THR A 215 4.25 -25.30 5.33
CA THR A 215 3.10 -24.96 6.18
C THR A 215 1.77 -25.03 5.41
N MET A 216 1.73 -24.53 4.17
CA MET A 216 0.53 -24.60 3.34
C MET A 216 0.15 -26.04 2.95
N ILE A 217 1.15 -26.91 2.68
CA ILE A 217 0.91 -28.34 2.40
C ILE A 217 0.43 -29.08 3.65
N TYR A 218 0.98 -28.76 4.81
CA TYR A 218 0.63 -29.38 6.09
C TYR A 218 -0.76 -28.95 6.60
N GLY A 219 -1.20 -27.76 6.21
CA GLY A 219 -2.38 -27.05 6.73
C GLY A 219 -1.94 -25.95 7.69
N TRP A 220 -2.10 -24.71 7.26
CA TRP A 220 -1.61 -23.54 8.01
C TRP A 220 -2.29 -23.38 9.38
N GLU A 221 -3.58 -23.69 9.49
CA GLU A 221 -4.32 -23.66 10.76
C GLU A 221 -3.76 -24.66 11.78
N LYS A 222 -3.53 -25.89 11.31
CA LYS A 222 -2.95 -26.95 12.15
C LYS A 222 -1.53 -26.58 12.59
N TRP A 223 -0.74 -26.00 11.67
CA TRP A 223 0.60 -25.54 11.97
C TRP A 223 0.61 -24.43 13.03
N LEU A 224 -0.32 -23.46 12.95
CA LEU A 224 -0.46 -22.40 13.94
C LEU A 224 -0.77 -22.96 15.33
N LYS A 225 -1.77 -23.84 15.45
CA LYS A 225 -2.12 -24.49 16.73
C LYS A 225 -0.95 -25.23 17.36
N GLU A 226 -0.19 -26.00 16.57
CA GLU A 226 0.97 -26.73 17.05
C GLU A 226 2.16 -25.85 17.46
N ASN A 227 2.21 -24.61 16.96
CA ASN A 227 3.23 -23.62 17.32
C ASN A 227 2.74 -22.61 18.40
N GLY A 228 1.65 -22.93 19.10
CA GLY A 228 1.17 -22.14 20.24
C GLY A 228 0.34 -20.91 19.87
N TRP A 229 -0.15 -20.83 18.62
CA TRP A 229 -1.12 -19.81 18.21
C TRP A 229 -2.53 -20.36 18.46
N GLU A 230 -3.16 -19.89 19.52
CA GLU A 230 -4.57 -20.17 19.79
C GLU A 230 -5.45 -19.35 18.84
N GLU A 231 -6.66 -19.85 18.55
CA GLU A 231 -7.66 -19.07 17.85
C GLU A 231 -7.94 -17.80 18.66
N ALA A 232 -7.57 -16.66 18.12
CA ALA A 232 -8.05 -15.39 18.67
C ALA A 232 -9.54 -15.31 18.34
N THR A 233 -10.37 -15.74 19.28
CA THR A 233 -11.80 -15.46 19.26
C THR A 233 -11.97 -13.96 19.50
N TYR A 234 -12.04 -13.18 18.42
CA TYR A 234 -12.50 -11.81 18.51
C TYR A 234 -14.03 -11.88 18.65
N GLU A 235 -14.51 -11.86 19.88
CA GLU A 235 -15.88 -11.43 20.13
C GLU A 235 -15.93 -9.92 19.84
N TRP A 236 -16.51 -9.57 18.71
CA TRP A 236 -16.91 -8.20 18.46
C TRP A 236 -18.09 -7.94 19.39
N GLU A 237 -17.86 -7.24 20.49
CA GLU A 237 -18.95 -6.66 21.27
C GLU A 237 -19.70 -5.69 20.36
N SER A 238 -20.93 -6.03 20.06
CA SER A 238 -21.91 -5.31 19.25
C SER A 238 -22.35 -3.99 19.90
#